data_ed42ca85cb4c5adf67bc003aa122c6fc
#
_entry.id   ed42ca85cb4c5adf67bc003aa122c6fc
#
_cell.length_a   1.000
_cell.length_b   1.000
_cell.length_c   1.000
_cell.angle_alpha   90.00
_cell.angle_beta   90.00
_cell.angle_gamma   90.00
#
_symmetry.space_group_name_H-M   'P 1'
#
loop_
_entity.id
_entity.type
_entity.pdbx_description
1 polymer ?
#
loop_
_entity_poly.entity_id
_entity_poly.type
_entity_poly.pdbx_seq_one_letter_code
_entity_poly.pdbx_strand_id
1 'polypeptide(L)'
;MLRHVAERVTRYPGTMRMVSTEALANRKADLSRNRKSRHFIDTLLVQVHAGHGGDGCVSFHREKFVQLGPAAGGNGGVGGNVFLRCDSSIHSLARVHKRVAANSGTHGEGDWLHGRGGGNVTIHVPVGTT
;
A
#
# COMPACT_ATOMS: atom_id res chain seq x y z
N MET A 1 -41.48 -18.56 -23.95
CA MET A 1 -40.08 -18.79 -23.59
C MET A 1 -39.95 -18.95 -22.09
N LEU A 2 -40.00 -20.18 -21.60
CA LEU A 2 -39.88 -20.51 -20.16
C LEU A 2 -38.37 -20.64 -19.81
N ARG A 3 -37.88 -19.74 -18.98
CA ARG A 3 -36.49 -19.85 -18.44
C ARG A 3 -36.54 -20.84 -17.26
N HIS A 4 -35.92 -21.99 -17.43
CA HIS A 4 -35.62 -22.94 -16.37
C HIS A 4 -34.68 -22.29 -15.35
N VAL A 5 -35.17 -22.03 -14.16
CA VAL A 5 -34.37 -21.68 -12.99
C VAL A 5 -33.88 -22.97 -12.38
N ALA A 6 -32.59 -23.23 -12.49
CA ALA A 6 -31.95 -24.40 -11.88
C ALA A 6 -31.90 -24.23 -10.36
N GLU A 7 -32.69 -25.02 -9.65
CA GLU A 7 -32.63 -25.16 -8.19
C GLU A 7 -31.40 -25.96 -7.77
N ARG A 8 -30.46 -25.32 -7.07
CA ARG A 8 -29.37 -26.02 -6.37
C ARG A 8 -29.88 -26.51 -5.01
N VAL A 9 -30.04 -27.81 -4.88
CA VAL A 9 -30.35 -28.48 -3.61
C VAL A 9 -29.06 -28.71 -2.83
N THR A 10 -28.86 -28.02 -1.71
CA THR A 10 -27.80 -28.32 -0.74
C THR A 10 -28.38 -29.22 0.36
N ARG A 11 -27.85 -30.41 0.47
CA ARG A 11 -28.24 -31.44 1.44
C ARG A 11 -27.50 -31.19 2.78
N TYR A 12 -28.24 -30.78 3.81
CA TYR A 12 -27.75 -30.81 5.19
C TYR A 12 -28.41 -31.96 5.95
N PRO A 13 -27.67 -32.70 6.83
CA PRO A 13 -28.26 -33.77 7.62
C PRO A 13 -29.17 -33.19 8.70
N GLY A 14 -30.47 -33.38 8.55
CA GLY A 14 -31.45 -33.11 9.59
C GLY A 14 -32.82 -32.52 9.16
N THR A 15 -32.88 -31.65 8.17
CA THR A 15 -34.17 -31.13 7.66
C THR A 15 -34.00 -30.53 6.26
N MET A 16 -34.75 -31.05 5.29
CA MET A 16 -34.86 -30.45 3.96
C MET A 16 -35.62 -29.14 4.06
N ARG A 17 -34.94 -28.01 4.13
CA ARG A 17 -35.55 -26.69 4.00
C ARG A 17 -35.13 -26.13 2.64
N MET A 18 -36.07 -26.05 1.71
CA MET A 18 -35.84 -25.34 0.45
C MET A 18 -35.64 -23.86 0.76
N VAL A 19 -34.44 -23.36 0.54
CA VAL A 19 -34.15 -21.93 0.64
C VAL A 19 -34.23 -21.34 -0.76
N SER A 20 -35.18 -20.42 -0.97
CA SER A 20 -35.37 -19.76 -2.25
C SER A 20 -34.08 -18.99 -2.64
N THR A 21 -33.82 -18.93 -3.94
CA THR A 21 -32.67 -18.18 -4.50
C THR A 21 -32.65 -16.72 -4.09
N GLU A 22 -33.83 -16.13 -3.85
CA GLU A 22 -33.97 -14.77 -3.33
C GLU A 22 -33.47 -14.63 -1.88
N ALA A 23 -33.74 -15.61 -1.02
CA ALA A 23 -33.25 -15.59 0.36
C ALA A 23 -31.73 -15.70 0.44
N LEU A 24 -31.08 -16.43 -0.49
CA LEU A 24 -29.63 -16.49 -0.60
C LEU A 24 -29.02 -15.19 -1.16
N ALA A 25 -29.69 -14.56 -2.11
CA ALA A 25 -29.29 -13.26 -2.65
C ALA A 25 -29.39 -12.15 -1.59
N ASN A 26 -30.48 -12.13 -0.82
CA ASN A 26 -30.67 -11.19 0.28
C ASN A 26 -29.64 -11.38 1.39
N ARG A 27 -29.30 -12.63 1.78
CA ARG A 27 -28.22 -12.90 2.74
C ARG A 27 -26.86 -12.41 2.25
N LYS A 28 -26.54 -12.59 0.96
CA LYS A 28 -25.30 -12.05 0.37
C LYS A 28 -25.28 -10.52 0.36
N ALA A 29 -26.41 -9.89 0.07
CA ALA A 29 -26.55 -8.43 0.11
C ALA A 29 -26.39 -7.88 1.53
N ASP A 30 -26.96 -8.54 2.53
CA ASP A 30 -26.86 -8.14 3.94
C ASP A 30 -25.44 -8.33 4.49
N LEU A 31 -24.77 -9.44 4.13
CA LEU A 31 -23.35 -9.64 4.46
C LEU A 31 -22.46 -8.59 3.79
N SER A 32 -22.77 -8.17 2.57
CA SER A 32 -22.06 -7.11 1.87
C SER A 32 -22.29 -5.74 2.50
N ARG A 33 -23.51 -5.43 2.94
CA ARG A 33 -23.83 -4.20 3.68
C ARG A 33 -23.14 -4.17 5.04
N ASN A 34 -23.11 -5.28 5.76
CA ASN A 34 -22.46 -5.37 7.08
C ASN A 34 -20.93 -5.25 6.99
N ARG A 35 -20.31 -5.68 5.88
CA ARG A 35 -18.89 -5.40 5.60
C ARG A 35 -18.60 -3.93 5.31
N LYS A 36 -19.58 -3.18 4.83
CA LYS A 36 -19.47 -1.73 4.60
C LYS A 36 -19.81 -0.89 5.83
N SER A 37 -20.29 -1.49 6.93
CA SER A 37 -20.43 -0.77 8.18
C SER A 37 -19.02 -0.34 8.62
N ARG A 38 -18.78 0.96 8.61
CA ARG A 38 -17.51 1.54 9.01
C ARG A 38 -17.34 1.31 10.50
N HIS A 39 -16.63 0.24 10.87
CA HIS A 39 -16.26 0.04 12.25
C HIS A 39 -15.39 1.23 12.69
N PHE A 40 -15.80 1.88 13.74
CA PHE A 40 -14.98 2.87 14.41
C PHE A 40 -13.78 2.14 15.01
N ILE A 41 -12.57 2.54 14.61
CA ILE A 41 -11.31 2.00 15.13
C ILE A 41 -10.61 3.14 15.85
N ASP A 42 -10.42 2.96 17.16
CA ASP A 42 -9.78 3.93 18.04
C ASP A 42 -8.28 3.64 18.19
N THR A 43 -7.90 2.37 18.22
CA THR A 43 -6.51 1.94 18.35
C THR A 43 -6.09 1.11 17.14
N LEU A 44 -4.99 1.50 16.50
CA LEU A 44 -4.45 0.81 15.34
C LEU A 44 -2.93 0.70 15.43
N LEU A 45 -2.43 -0.53 15.31
CA LEU A 45 -0.99 -0.76 15.15
C LEU A 45 -0.60 -0.61 13.68
N VAL A 46 0.27 0.36 13.40
CA VAL A 46 0.77 0.64 12.05
C VAL A 46 2.26 0.34 11.98
N GLN A 47 2.66 -0.46 11.01
CA GLN A 47 4.06 -0.72 10.70
C GLN A 47 4.53 0.30 9.65
N VAL A 48 5.52 1.09 10.01
CA VAL A 48 6.04 2.18 9.18
C VAL A 48 7.48 1.90 8.80
N HIS A 49 7.79 1.99 7.50
CA HIS A 49 9.15 1.88 6.97
C HIS A 49 9.49 3.12 6.16
N ALA A 50 10.54 3.82 6.55
CA ALA A 50 11.13 4.87 5.70
C ALA A 50 11.90 4.24 4.54
N GLY A 51 12.09 5.00 3.47
CA GLY A 51 12.91 4.56 2.34
C GLY A 51 14.41 4.54 2.70
N HIS A 52 15.12 3.56 2.18
CA HIS A 52 16.57 3.53 2.29
C HIS A 52 17.19 4.55 1.35
N GLY A 53 18.35 5.10 1.69
CA GLY A 53 19.18 5.84 0.75
C GLY A 53 19.71 4.90 -0.34
N GLY A 54 19.96 5.42 -1.53
CA GLY A 54 20.66 4.72 -2.59
C GLY A 54 22.17 4.73 -2.33
N ASP A 55 22.84 3.73 -2.86
CA ASP A 55 24.31 3.67 -2.80
C ASP A 55 24.94 4.62 -3.82
N GLY A 56 26.10 5.17 -3.50
CA GLY A 56 26.91 5.91 -4.46
C GLY A 56 27.58 4.96 -5.46
N CYS A 57 28.07 5.54 -6.53
CA CYS A 57 28.83 4.82 -7.54
C CYS A 57 30.33 5.18 -7.46
N VAL A 58 31.18 4.19 -7.56
CA VAL A 58 32.63 4.41 -7.75
C VAL A 58 32.94 4.26 -9.23
N SER A 59 33.22 5.39 -9.89
CA SER A 59 33.55 5.46 -11.31
C SER A 59 34.70 6.41 -11.54
N PHE A 60 35.49 6.15 -12.57
CA PHE A 60 36.54 7.05 -13.03
C PHE A 60 36.23 7.50 -14.46
N HIS A 61 36.42 8.78 -14.72
CA HIS A 61 36.25 9.31 -16.06
C HIS A 61 37.39 8.78 -16.93
N ARG A 62 37.06 8.08 -18.02
CA ARG A 62 38.03 7.48 -18.93
C ARG A 62 37.99 8.20 -20.26
N GLU A 63 39.15 8.69 -20.66
CA GLU A 63 39.34 9.33 -21.96
C GLU A 63 40.37 8.57 -22.81
N LYS A 64 40.40 8.88 -24.11
CA LYS A 64 41.40 8.32 -25.02
C LYS A 64 42.79 8.73 -24.53
N PHE A 65 43.65 7.73 -24.30
CA PHE A 65 44.99 7.85 -23.74
C PHE A 65 45.10 8.15 -22.23
N VAL A 66 43.99 8.26 -21.51
CA VAL A 66 43.99 8.40 -20.05
C VAL A 66 43.19 7.23 -19.43
N GLN A 67 43.93 6.22 -18.92
CA GLN A 67 43.30 5.02 -18.37
C GLN A 67 42.63 5.26 -17.02
N LEU A 68 43.20 6.13 -16.19
CA LEU A 68 42.68 6.51 -14.86
C LEU A 68 42.58 8.03 -14.82
N GLY A 69 41.37 8.51 -15.13
CA GLY A 69 41.00 9.91 -15.00
C GLY A 69 40.51 10.25 -13.58
N PRO A 70 40.00 11.45 -13.36
CA PRO A 70 39.45 11.85 -12.07
C PRO A 70 38.23 10.99 -11.66
N ALA A 71 37.98 10.93 -10.35
CA ALA A 71 36.81 10.26 -9.83
C ALA A 71 35.52 10.95 -10.34
N ALA A 72 34.65 10.17 -10.96
CA ALA A 72 33.44 10.62 -11.62
C ALA A 72 32.20 9.85 -11.14
N GLY A 73 32.25 9.27 -9.94
CA GLY A 73 31.09 8.58 -9.36
C GLY A 73 30.02 9.55 -8.83
N GLY A 74 28.76 9.23 -9.06
CA GLY A 74 27.62 9.95 -8.51
C GLY A 74 27.24 9.48 -7.10
N ASN A 75 26.66 10.37 -6.31
CA ASN A 75 26.12 10.02 -4.98
C ASN A 75 24.77 9.30 -5.12
N GLY A 76 24.45 8.40 -4.19
CA GLY A 76 23.12 7.82 -4.09
C GLY A 76 22.05 8.86 -3.70
N GLY A 77 20.82 8.61 -4.10
CA GLY A 77 19.66 9.42 -3.73
C GLY A 77 19.25 9.19 -2.27
N VAL A 78 18.68 10.20 -1.63
CA VAL A 78 18.11 10.08 -0.28
C VAL A 78 16.85 9.23 -0.28
N GLY A 79 16.60 8.46 0.80
CA GLY A 79 15.33 7.73 0.97
C GLY A 79 14.16 8.66 1.27
N GLY A 80 12.95 8.20 0.93
CA GLY A 80 11.72 8.90 1.24
C GLY A 80 11.35 8.82 2.73
N ASN A 81 10.73 9.85 3.23
CA ASN A 81 10.25 9.95 4.60
C ASN A 81 8.76 9.58 4.70
N VAL A 82 8.33 9.13 5.90
CA VAL A 82 6.92 8.95 6.23
C VAL A 82 6.49 10.05 7.20
N PHE A 83 5.44 10.79 6.83
CA PHE A 83 4.87 11.86 7.64
C PHE A 83 3.48 11.45 8.15
N LEU A 84 3.21 11.75 9.42
CA LEU A 84 1.87 11.70 9.99
C LEU A 84 1.27 13.09 9.94
N ARG A 85 0.10 13.22 9.32
CA ARG A 85 -0.63 14.50 9.23
C ARG A 85 -2.02 14.34 9.82
N CYS A 86 -2.35 15.18 10.80
CA CYS A 86 -3.69 15.25 11.35
C CYS A 86 -4.64 15.92 10.35
N ASP A 87 -5.83 15.34 10.19
CA ASP A 87 -6.87 15.84 9.30
C ASP A 87 -8.22 15.80 10.01
N SER A 88 -8.87 16.95 10.12
CA SER A 88 -10.19 17.08 10.75
C SER A 88 -11.33 16.42 9.96
N SER A 89 -11.10 16.09 8.69
CA SER A 89 -12.08 15.38 7.85
C SER A 89 -12.17 13.89 8.17
N ILE A 90 -11.21 13.36 8.92
CA ILE A 90 -11.12 11.94 9.26
C ILE A 90 -11.57 11.76 10.71
N HIS A 91 -12.55 10.88 10.93
CA HIS A 91 -13.11 10.60 12.26
C HIS A 91 -12.74 9.22 12.82
N SER A 92 -12.04 8.39 12.06
CA SER A 92 -11.68 7.02 12.48
C SER A 92 -10.40 6.54 11.80
N LEU A 93 -9.60 5.75 12.51
CA LEU A 93 -8.40 5.10 11.98
C LEU A 93 -8.68 3.96 10.98
N ALA A 94 -9.93 3.65 10.69
CA ALA A 94 -10.32 2.57 9.76
C ALA A 94 -9.78 2.74 8.32
N ARG A 95 -9.42 3.96 7.92
CA ARG A 95 -8.84 4.28 6.60
C ARG A 95 -7.32 4.16 6.55
N VAL A 96 -6.68 4.07 7.69
CA VAL A 96 -5.21 4.01 7.77
C VAL A 96 -4.73 2.62 7.40
N HIS A 97 -3.75 2.55 6.51
CA HIS A 97 -3.13 1.29 6.14
C HIS A 97 -2.23 0.77 7.28
N LYS A 98 -2.33 -0.53 7.57
CA LYS A 98 -1.55 -1.19 8.62
C LYS A 98 -0.05 -1.26 8.31
N ARG A 99 0.32 -1.21 7.03
CA ARG A 99 1.72 -1.18 6.57
C ARG A 99 1.89 -0.04 5.60
N VAL A 100 2.85 0.82 5.87
CA VAL A 100 3.20 1.96 5.04
C VAL A 100 4.70 1.99 4.86
N ALA A 101 5.15 2.07 3.61
CA ALA A 101 6.56 2.18 3.27
C ALA A 101 6.78 3.35 2.31
N ALA A 102 7.77 4.17 2.57
CA ALA A 102 8.25 5.18 1.64
C ALA A 102 9.23 4.57 0.64
N ASN A 103 9.38 5.22 -0.50
CA ASN A 103 10.25 4.75 -1.57
C ASN A 103 11.72 4.97 -1.21
N SER A 104 12.56 4.01 -1.61
CA SER A 104 14.00 4.14 -1.50
C SER A 104 14.56 5.10 -2.56
N GLY A 105 15.70 5.72 -2.25
CA GLY A 105 16.48 6.45 -3.22
C GLY A 105 17.12 5.52 -4.24
N THR A 106 17.39 6.03 -5.43
CA THR A 106 18.11 5.27 -6.47
C THR A 106 19.62 5.38 -6.29
N HIS A 107 20.34 4.40 -6.82
CA HIS A 107 21.80 4.41 -6.82
C HIS A 107 22.34 5.55 -7.69
N GLY A 108 23.53 6.03 -7.35
CA GLY A 108 24.31 6.91 -8.23
C GLY A 108 24.90 6.13 -9.40
N GLU A 109 25.14 6.82 -10.51
CA GLU A 109 25.76 6.26 -11.71
C GLU A 109 27.10 6.95 -11.97
N GLY A 110 27.85 6.47 -12.97
CA GLY A 110 29.05 7.13 -13.44
C GLY A 110 28.77 8.51 -14.03
N ASP A 111 29.83 9.26 -14.39
CA ASP A 111 29.73 10.59 -14.99
C ASP A 111 29.01 11.63 -14.12
N TRP A 112 29.27 11.58 -12.79
CA TRP A 112 28.67 12.47 -11.75
C TRP A 112 27.15 12.42 -11.68
N LEU A 113 26.50 11.38 -12.22
CA LEU A 113 25.04 11.24 -12.17
C LEU A 113 24.60 10.81 -10.77
N HIS A 114 23.99 11.74 -10.03
CA HIS A 114 23.47 11.47 -8.70
C HIS A 114 22.14 10.71 -8.78
N GLY A 115 21.96 9.77 -7.84
CA GLY A 115 20.72 9.03 -7.69
C GLY A 115 19.54 9.94 -7.31
N ARG A 116 18.35 9.58 -7.79
CA ARG A 116 17.11 10.29 -7.49
C ARG A 116 16.64 9.98 -6.07
N GLY A 117 16.15 10.99 -5.34
CA GLY A 117 15.53 10.80 -4.02
C GLY A 117 14.22 9.99 -4.08
N GLY A 118 13.98 9.19 -3.04
CA GLY A 118 12.75 8.44 -2.86
C GLY A 118 11.57 9.35 -2.54
N GLY A 119 10.37 8.97 -2.98
CA GLY A 119 9.13 9.70 -2.70
C GLY A 119 8.72 9.58 -1.24
N ASN A 120 8.32 10.71 -0.64
CA ASN A 120 7.74 10.76 0.70
C ASN A 120 6.29 10.24 0.71
N VAL A 121 5.88 9.65 1.83
CA VAL A 121 4.50 9.19 2.04
C VAL A 121 3.90 9.92 3.24
N THR A 122 2.66 10.40 3.07
CA THR A 122 1.91 11.05 4.16
C THR A 122 0.75 10.16 4.58
N ILE A 123 0.65 9.85 5.87
CA ILE A 123 -0.45 9.13 6.49
C ILE A 123 -1.36 10.17 7.14
N HIS A 124 -2.63 10.21 6.72
CA HIS A 124 -3.63 11.07 7.32
C HIS A 124 -4.29 10.36 8.50
N VAL A 125 -4.31 11.01 9.66
CA VAL A 125 -4.88 10.51 10.92
C VAL A 125 -5.90 11.52 11.48
N PRO A 126 -6.90 11.08 12.26
CA PRO A 126 -7.83 11.99 12.91
C PRO A 126 -7.13 12.90 13.93
N VAL A 127 -7.71 14.07 14.14
CA VAL A 127 -7.26 15.00 15.18
C VAL A 127 -7.47 14.38 16.56
N GLY A 128 -6.48 14.49 17.45
CA GLY A 128 -6.51 13.91 18.78
C GLY A 128 -5.89 12.50 18.87
N THR A 129 -5.26 12.02 17.82
CA THR A 129 -4.46 10.77 17.86
C THR A 129 -3.17 11.04 18.63
N THR A 130 -2.88 10.19 19.64
CA THR A 130 -1.67 10.22 20.51
C THR A 130 -0.82 8.99 20.29
#